data_d4c1d465306796347958c4e4f420d1dc
#
_entry.id   d4c1d465306796347958c4e4f420d1dc
#
_cell.length_a   1.000
_cell.length_b   1.000
_cell.length_c   1.000
_cell.angle_alpha   90.00
_cell.angle_beta   90.00
_cell.angle_gamma   90.00
#
_symmetry.space_group_name_H-M   'P 1'
#
loop_
_entity.id
_entity.type
_entity.pdbx_description
1 polymer ?
#
loop_
_entity_poly.entity_id
_entity_poly.type
_entity_poly.pdbx_seq_one_letter_code
_entity_poly.pdbx_strand_id
1 'polypeptide(L)'
;WVVATRPGAKAYIDGFFKHYHDLGVDFIRMDFLSWYEDGFDRNMGRVGRGYGRDSYQLALQYICESARKYGVFTSLVMPHLYEKAMLEARYGNMIRVVADTGDGGWKHFSAAHRGQFFPTWPNYDNMFDGFIYWSSLSGRDKIILDGDFTRLNTFANANEMESVISLQLLTGGPIAVADRPSSIGNRVSFYQNKELLRLNKERFVGKSLSVDHRDVRSQIWAGKLTDGSWIIGF
;
A
#
# COMPACT_ATOMS: atom_id res chain seq x y z
N TRP A 1 -9.83 12.76 16.62
CA TRP A 1 -9.64 13.20 15.22
C TRP A 1 -9.39 14.70 15.14
N VAL A 2 -8.46 15.11 14.26
CA VAL A 2 -8.30 16.51 13.86
C VAL A 2 -9.26 16.77 12.71
N VAL A 3 -10.31 17.54 12.95
CA VAL A 3 -11.34 17.80 11.93
C VAL A 3 -10.86 18.94 11.03
N ALA A 4 -10.52 18.66 9.80
CA ALA A 4 -9.83 19.56 8.88
C ALA A 4 -10.58 20.90 8.62
N THR A 5 -11.91 20.88 8.69
CA THR A 5 -12.75 22.07 8.50
C THR A 5 -12.82 23.01 9.71
N ARG A 6 -12.19 22.65 10.84
CA ARG A 6 -12.18 23.49 12.04
C ARG A 6 -11.04 24.50 12.02
N PRO A 7 -11.24 25.70 12.59
CA PRO A 7 -10.16 26.67 12.77
C PRO A 7 -8.96 26.07 13.50
N GLY A 8 -7.75 26.36 13.03
CA GLY A 8 -6.51 25.85 13.61
C GLY A 8 -6.08 24.45 13.15
N ALA A 9 -6.94 23.68 12.47
CA ALA A 9 -6.59 22.31 12.03
C ALA A 9 -5.34 22.28 11.14
N LYS A 10 -5.23 23.20 10.18
CA LYS A 10 -4.05 23.28 9.30
C LYS A 10 -2.77 23.58 10.10
N ALA A 11 -2.82 24.52 11.02
CA ALA A 11 -1.67 24.87 11.86
C ALA A 11 -1.27 23.72 12.78
N TYR A 12 -2.24 23.00 13.34
CA TYR A 12 -1.96 21.81 14.16
C TYR A 12 -1.26 20.71 13.34
N ILE A 13 -1.78 20.41 12.15
CA ILE A 13 -1.19 19.39 11.26
C ILE A 13 0.23 19.81 10.84
N ASP A 14 0.44 21.07 10.48
CA ASP A 14 1.77 21.57 10.13
C ASP A 14 2.75 21.46 11.31
N GLY A 15 2.31 21.84 12.52
CA GLY A 15 3.09 21.68 13.75
C GLY A 15 3.41 20.23 14.08
N PHE A 16 2.49 19.30 13.84
CA PHE A 16 2.70 17.86 14.01
C PHE A 16 3.82 17.35 13.09
N PHE A 17 3.77 17.63 11.80
CA PHE A 17 4.82 17.21 10.87
C PHE A 17 6.16 17.84 11.17
N LYS A 18 6.17 19.14 11.54
CA LYS A 18 7.38 19.83 11.97
C LYS A 18 8.01 19.13 13.18
N HIS A 19 7.22 18.86 14.21
CA HIS A 19 7.70 18.23 15.43
C HIS A 19 8.38 16.87 15.15
N TYR A 20 7.74 15.99 14.37
CA TYR A 20 8.32 14.69 14.07
C TYR A 20 9.53 14.78 13.13
N HIS A 21 9.52 15.70 12.17
CA HIS A 21 10.69 15.99 11.36
C HIS A 21 11.89 16.43 12.22
N ASP A 22 11.67 17.33 13.17
CA ASP A 22 12.72 17.81 14.09
C ASP A 22 13.30 16.67 14.97
N LEU A 23 12.54 15.60 15.19
CA LEU A 23 12.99 14.36 15.84
C LEU A 23 13.69 13.37 14.89
N GLY A 24 13.83 13.69 13.60
CA GLY A 24 14.46 12.85 12.60
C GLY A 24 13.54 11.81 11.96
N VAL A 25 12.21 11.98 12.08
CA VAL A 25 11.23 11.11 11.41
C VAL A 25 11.05 11.56 9.98
N ASP A 26 11.26 10.65 9.02
CA ASP A 26 11.13 10.85 7.57
C ASP A 26 10.00 10.04 6.93
N PHE A 27 9.30 9.20 7.71
CA PHE A 27 8.18 8.37 7.27
C PHE A 27 7.07 8.35 8.31
N ILE A 28 5.84 8.67 7.88
CA ILE A 28 4.65 8.63 8.74
C ILE A 28 3.55 7.81 8.06
N ARG A 29 3.05 6.78 8.77
CA ARG A 29 1.90 5.98 8.38
C ARG A 29 0.63 6.54 9.02
N MET A 30 -0.36 6.83 8.20
CA MET A 30 -1.65 7.36 8.64
C MET A 30 -2.74 6.32 8.45
N ASP A 31 -3.35 5.92 9.54
CA ASP A 31 -4.32 4.84 9.56
C ASP A 31 -5.76 5.33 9.78
N PHE A 32 -6.72 4.42 9.57
CA PHE A 32 -8.15 4.64 9.79
C PHE A 32 -8.77 5.74 8.92
N LEU A 33 -8.31 5.91 7.69
CA LEU A 33 -8.76 6.98 6.80
C LEU A 33 -10.23 6.85 6.42
N SER A 34 -10.74 5.63 6.20
CA SER A 34 -12.16 5.37 5.96
C SER A 34 -13.04 5.74 7.16
N TRP A 35 -12.54 5.52 8.38
CA TRP A 35 -13.27 5.90 9.59
C TRP A 35 -13.38 7.42 9.74
N TYR A 36 -12.36 8.13 9.31
CA TYR A 36 -12.43 9.59 9.27
C TYR A 36 -13.41 10.07 8.19
N GLU A 37 -13.39 9.46 7.00
CA GLU A 37 -14.19 9.91 5.86
C GLU A 37 -15.70 9.73 6.14
N ASP A 38 -16.15 8.51 6.39
CA ASP A 38 -17.59 8.23 6.55
C ASP A 38 -17.96 7.44 7.81
N GLY A 39 -16.98 7.05 8.62
CA GLY A 39 -17.21 6.30 9.84
C GLY A 39 -17.62 4.85 9.61
N PHE A 40 -17.22 4.27 8.49
CA PHE A 40 -17.58 2.92 8.08
C PHE A 40 -16.35 2.09 7.73
N ASP A 41 -16.42 0.82 8.01
CA ASP A 41 -15.49 -0.23 7.60
C ASP A 41 -16.28 -1.45 7.18
N ARG A 42 -15.96 -2.07 6.05
CA ARG A 42 -16.72 -3.20 5.53
C ARG A 42 -16.77 -4.39 6.49
N ASN A 43 -15.69 -4.67 7.19
CA ASN A 43 -15.58 -5.82 8.09
C ASN A 43 -16.16 -5.52 9.48
N MET A 44 -16.10 -4.27 9.93
CA MET A 44 -16.51 -3.85 11.27
C MET A 44 -17.87 -3.11 11.29
N GLY A 45 -18.38 -2.70 10.13
CA GLY A 45 -19.59 -1.88 10.03
C GLY A 45 -19.35 -0.42 10.42
N ARG A 46 -20.33 0.22 11.04
CA ARG A 46 -20.20 1.61 11.49
C ARG A 46 -19.33 1.69 12.75
N VAL A 47 -18.21 2.39 12.61
CA VAL A 47 -17.19 2.55 13.67
C VAL A 47 -17.12 3.98 14.23
N GLY A 48 -17.80 4.92 13.59
CA GLY A 48 -17.79 6.31 14.04
C GLY A 48 -18.76 7.20 13.27
N ARG A 49 -18.66 8.51 13.52
CA ARG A 49 -19.52 9.51 12.89
C ARG A 49 -19.20 9.70 11.40
N GLY A 50 -17.90 9.70 11.04
CA GLY A 50 -17.40 10.23 9.78
C GLY A 50 -17.47 11.77 9.70
N TYR A 51 -16.63 12.34 8.87
CA TYR A 51 -16.56 13.82 8.71
C TYR A 51 -16.85 14.26 7.27
N GLY A 52 -17.10 13.31 6.38
CA GLY A 52 -17.47 13.52 4.99
C GLY A 52 -16.31 13.71 4.03
N ARG A 53 -16.61 13.54 2.74
CA ARG A 53 -15.64 13.55 1.64
C ARG A 53 -14.85 14.88 1.56
N ASP A 54 -15.52 16.02 1.70
CA ASP A 54 -14.86 17.35 1.62
C ASP A 54 -13.86 17.54 2.77
N SER A 55 -14.23 17.12 3.99
CA SER A 55 -13.33 17.17 5.15
C SER A 55 -12.15 16.21 4.99
N TYR A 56 -12.39 15.04 4.41
CA TYR A 56 -11.35 14.06 4.09
C TYR A 56 -10.37 14.62 3.05
N GLN A 57 -10.85 15.16 1.95
CA GLN A 57 -10.00 15.81 0.94
C GLN A 57 -9.13 16.92 1.54
N LEU A 58 -9.73 17.77 2.37
CA LEU A 58 -9.02 18.87 3.02
C LEU A 58 -7.98 18.35 4.02
N ALA A 59 -8.30 17.29 4.76
CA ALA A 59 -7.35 16.63 5.66
C ALA A 59 -6.16 16.06 4.90
N LEU A 60 -6.39 15.31 3.82
CA LEU A 60 -5.32 14.79 2.97
C LEU A 60 -4.45 15.90 2.39
N GLN A 61 -5.06 16.99 1.95
CA GLN A 61 -4.34 18.15 1.44
C GLN A 61 -3.40 18.71 2.51
N TYR A 62 -3.90 19.05 3.70
CA TYR A 62 -3.08 19.60 4.78
C TYR A 62 -1.96 18.67 5.22
N ILE A 63 -2.27 17.38 5.36
CA ILE A 63 -1.31 16.35 5.72
C ILE A 63 -0.18 16.27 4.70
N CYS A 64 -0.52 16.11 3.43
CA CYS A 64 0.48 15.85 2.40
C CYS A 64 1.25 17.12 1.98
N GLU A 65 0.64 18.32 2.09
CA GLU A 65 1.36 19.59 1.94
C GLU A 65 2.40 19.77 3.07
N SER A 66 2.00 19.53 4.32
CA SER A 66 2.91 19.62 5.47
C SER A 66 4.01 18.56 5.40
N ALA A 67 3.67 17.33 5.04
CA ALA A 67 4.65 16.25 4.85
C ALA A 67 5.71 16.63 3.81
N ARG A 68 5.27 17.12 2.63
CA ARG A 68 6.20 17.60 1.58
C ARG A 68 7.08 18.76 2.03
N LYS A 69 6.51 19.70 2.77
CA LYS A 69 7.25 20.85 3.33
C LYS A 69 8.42 20.44 4.20
N TYR A 70 8.26 19.38 4.96
CA TYR A 70 9.27 18.87 5.90
C TYR A 70 10.01 17.63 5.39
N GLY A 71 9.80 17.20 4.13
CA GLY A 71 10.50 16.04 3.57
C GLY A 71 10.06 14.70 4.15
N VAL A 72 8.85 14.61 4.73
CA VAL A 72 8.32 13.39 5.33
C VAL A 72 7.51 12.61 4.30
N PHE A 73 7.83 11.32 4.16
CA PHE A 73 7.08 10.41 3.31
C PHE A 73 5.79 9.95 4.00
N THR A 74 4.67 9.90 3.26
CA THR A 74 3.37 9.52 3.81
C THR A 74 2.85 8.21 3.26
N SER A 75 2.41 7.33 4.15
CA SER A 75 1.69 6.09 3.83
C SER A 75 0.23 6.19 4.26
N LEU A 76 -0.67 6.11 3.30
CA LEU A 76 -2.12 6.19 3.52
C LEU A 76 -2.70 4.80 3.73
N VAL A 77 -3.35 4.58 4.87
CA VAL A 77 -3.85 3.27 5.28
C VAL A 77 -5.35 3.31 5.52
N MET A 78 -6.02 2.24 5.12
CA MET A 78 -7.48 2.09 5.20
C MET A 78 -8.30 3.16 4.45
N PRO A 79 -7.89 3.70 3.29
CA PRO A 79 -8.76 4.57 2.51
C PRO A 79 -9.81 3.74 1.76
N HIS A 80 -10.99 4.31 1.52
CA HIS A 80 -12.00 3.66 0.68
C HIS A 80 -11.61 3.57 -0.79
N LEU A 81 -10.70 4.41 -1.25
CA LEU A 81 -10.25 4.52 -2.64
C LEU A 81 -11.40 4.86 -3.62
N TYR A 82 -12.33 5.68 -3.17
CA TYR A 82 -13.40 6.18 -4.02
C TYR A 82 -12.88 6.90 -5.26
N GLU A 83 -13.69 6.91 -6.33
CA GLU A 83 -13.34 7.62 -7.58
C GLU A 83 -11.98 7.18 -8.13
N LYS A 84 -11.71 5.87 -8.10
CA LYS A 84 -10.44 5.28 -8.57
C LYS A 84 -9.21 5.82 -7.82
N ALA A 85 -9.35 6.03 -6.52
CA ALA A 85 -8.30 6.57 -5.65
C ALA A 85 -7.77 7.95 -6.06
N MET A 86 -8.60 8.77 -6.66
CA MET A 86 -8.18 10.07 -7.23
C MET A 86 -7.55 10.98 -6.18
N LEU A 87 -8.12 11.05 -4.97
CA LEU A 87 -7.59 11.89 -3.89
C LEU A 87 -6.27 11.34 -3.34
N GLU A 88 -6.23 10.05 -3.08
CA GLU A 88 -5.04 9.38 -2.55
C GLU A 88 -3.87 9.46 -3.53
N ALA A 89 -4.14 9.23 -4.83
CA ALA A 89 -3.13 9.34 -5.87
C ALA A 89 -2.63 10.78 -6.08
N ARG A 90 -3.49 11.78 -5.82
CA ARG A 90 -3.12 13.19 -5.93
C ARG A 90 -2.23 13.66 -4.78
N TYR A 91 -2.51 13.22 -3.57
CA TYR A 91 -1.90 13.77 -2.36
C TYR A 91 -0.84 12.85 -1.73
N GLY A 92 -1.06 11.52 -1.72
CA GLY A 92 -0.21 10.56 -1.02
C GLY A 92 1.06 10.17 -1.77
N ASN A 93 1.99 9.54 -1.04
CA ASN A 93 3.18 8.90 -1.61
C ASN A 93 2.99 7.38 -1.74
N MET A 94 2.32 6.77 -0.76
CA MET A 94 2.02 5.34 -0.72
C MET A 94 0.59 5.11 -0.25
N ILE A 95 -0.09 4.13 -0.83
CA ILE A 95 -1.44 3.73 -0.41
C ILE A 95 -1.52 2.23 -0.21
N ARG A 96 -2.20 1.84 0.85
CA ARG A 96 -2.54 0.45 1.09
C ARG A 96 -3.78 0.06 0.29
N VAL A 97 -3.69 -1.05 -0.44
CA VAL A 97 -4.71 -1.48 -1.41
C VAL A 97 -5.37 -2.83 -1.07
N VAL A 98 -5.12 -3.35 0.12
CA VAL A 98 -5.60 -4.66 0.57
C VAL A 98 -5.93 -4.65 2.06
N ALA A 99 -6.79 -5.58 2.49
CA ALA A 99 -7.12 -5.82 3.90
C ALA A 99 -5.88 -6.12 4.76
N ASP A 100 -6.04 -6.04 6.08
CA ASP A 100 -4.98 -6.40 7.03
C ASP A 100 -4.49 -7.82 6.79
N THR A 101 -3.18 -8.03 6.93
CA THR A 101 -2.52 -9.33 6.74
C THR A 101 -3.16 -10.45 7.56
N GLY A 102 -3.73 -10.13 8.73
CA GLY A 102 -4.42 -11.10 9.58
C GLY A 102 -3.54 -12.31 9.88
N ASP A 103 -4.03 -13.50 9.53
CA ASP A 103 -3.30 -14.77 9.69
C ASP A 103 -2.14 -14.94 8.72
N GLY A 104 -2.05 -14.10 7.69
CA GLY A 104 -0.99 -14.14 6.68
C GLY A 104 -1.14 -15.29 5.67
N GLY A 105 -0.02 -15.74 5.15
CA GLY A 105 0.08 -16.88 4.24
C GLY A 105 -0.66 -16.70 2.91
N TRP A 106 -0.93 -17.82 2.27
CA TRP A 106 -1.58 -17.85 0.97
C TRP A 106 -2.97 -17.23 0.95
N LYS A 107 -3.68 -17.31 2.09
CA LYS A 107 -5.01 -16.71 2.23
C LYS A 107 -4.96 -15.20 2.02
N HIS A 108 -4.07 -14.50 2.73
CA HIS A 108 -3.89 -13.06 2.59
C HIS A 108 -3.27 -12.69 1.24
N PHE A 109 -2.32 -13.49 0.77
CA PHE A 109 -1.64 -13.20 -0.49
C PHE A 109 -2.58 -13.34 -1.70
N SER A 110 -3.33 -14.44 -1.79
CA SER A 110 -4.03 -14.81 -3.02
C SER A 110 -5.44 -15.37 -2.85
N ALA A 111 -5.77 -16.11 -1.78
CA ALA A 111 -6.98 -16.93 -1.77
C ALA A 111 -8.24 -16.24 -1.22
N ALA A 112 -8.10 -15.26 -0.31
CA ALA A 112 -9.26 -14.63 0.32
C ALA A 112 -10.09 -13.84 -0.69
N HIS A 113 -11.35 -14.24 -0.87
CA HIS A 113 -12.33 -13.59 -1.76
C HIS A 113 -11.78 -13.26 -3.15
N ARG A 114 -11.08 -14.22 -3.75
CA ARG A 114 -10.40 -14.07 -5.04
C ARG A 114 -11.31 -13.52 -6.12
N GLY A 115 -10.85 -12.46 -6.82
CA GLY A 115 -11.58 -11.80 -7.90
C GLY A 115 -12.75 -10.93 -7.44
N GLN A 116 -12.98 -10.78 -6.13
CA GLN A 116 -14.10 -10.02 -5.60
C GLN A 116 -13.67 -8.60 -5.19
N PHE A 117 -14.20 -7.61 -5.88
CA PHE A 117 -14.06 -6.19 -5.54
C PHE A 117 -15.18 -5.75 -4.60
N PHE A 118 -14.82 -4.93 -3.62
CA PHE A 118 -15.76 -4.27 -2.72
C PHE A 118 -15.64 -2.74 -2.83
N PRO A 119 -16.76 -2.00 -2.84
CA PRO A 119 -16.72 -0.55 -3.08
C PRO A 119 -16.19 0.27 -1.91
N THR A 120 -16.12 -0.31 -0.71
CA THR A 120 -15.61 0.33 0.51
C THR A 120 -14.40 -0.42 1.03
N TRP A 121 -13.61 0.22 1.88
CA TRP A 121 -12.45 -0.41 2.52
C TRP A 121 -12.85 -1.64 3.36
N PRO A 122 -12.08 -2.72 3.26
CA PRO A 122 -11.03 -3.01 2.27
C PRO A 122 -11.63 -3.41 0.92
N ASN A 123 -11.10 -2.83 -0.18
CA ASN A 123 -11.61 -3.12 -1.53
C ASN A 123 -11.28 -4.54 -1.99
N TYR A 124 -10.17 -5.10 -1.53
CA TYR A 124 -9.73 -6.47 -1.76
C TYR A 124 -9.24 -7.10 -0.47
N ASP A 125 -9.52 -8.38 -0.28
CA ASP A 125 -9.07 -9.14 0.88
C ASP A 125 -7.77 -9.90 0.64
N ASN A 126 -7.26 -9.89 -0.59
CA ASN A 126 -5.98 -10.48 -0.93
C ASN A 126 -5.09 -9.51 -1.70
N MET A 127 -3.79 -9.64 -1.47
CA MET A 127 -2.75 -8.78 -2.03
C MET A 127 -2.70 -8.85 -3.56
N PHE A 128 -2.87 -10.05 -4.12
CA PHE A 128 -2.76 -10.30 -5.55
C PHE A 128 -3.81 -9.50 -6.35
N ASP A 129 -5.08 -9.61 -5.99
CA ASP A 129 -6.15 -8.85 -6.65
C ASP A 129 -6.02 -7.35 -6.44
N GLY A 130 -5.64 -6.93 -5.23
CA GLY A 130 -5.39 -5.52 -4.92
C GLY A 130 -4.30 -4.92 -5.81
N PHE A 131 -3.18 -5.59 -5.96
CA PHE A 131 -2.09 -5.12 -6.82
C PHE A 131 -2.47 -5.11 -8.30
N ILE A 132 -3.14 -6.15 -8.80
CA ILE A 132 -3.56 -6.22 -10.20
C ILE A 132 -4.50 -5.06 -10.51
N TYR A 133 -5.55 -4.88 -9.71
CA TYR A 133 -6.56 -3.87 -9.96
C TYR A 133 -5.99 -2.44 -9.91
N TRP A 134 -5.17 -2.15 -8.90
CA TRP A 134 -4.61 -0.82 -8.69
C TRP A 134 -3.29 -0.56 -9.43
N SER A 135 -2.77 -1.51 -10.21
CA SER A 135 -1.48 -1.40 -10.92
C SER A 135 -1.35 -0.15 -11.81
N SER A 136 -2.45 0.35 -12.36
CA SER A 136 -2.47 1.57 -13.17
C SER A 136 -2.06 2.83 -12.41
N LEU A 137 -2.20 2.83 -11.08
CA LEU A 137 -1.82 3.95 -10.22
C LEU A 137 -0.34 3.96 -9.89
N SER A 138 0.33 2.80 -9.91
CA SER A 138 1.75 2.70 -9.56
C SER A 138 2.67 3.28 -10.63
N GLY A 139 3.82 3.80 -10.25
CA GLY A 139 4.83 4.33 -11.17
C GLY A 139 5.93 5.10 -10.43
N ARG A 140 7.02 5.44 -11.15
CA ARG A 140 8.17 6.17 -10.56
C ARG A 140 7.79 7.54 -9.99
N ASP A 141 6.90 8.25 -10.71
CA ASP A 141 6.41 9.59 -10.33
C ASP A 141 4.94 9.54 -9.90
N LYS A 142 4.48 8.37 -9.50
CA LYS A 142 3.12 8.10 -9.04
C LYS A 142 3.14 7.57 -7.62
N ILE A 143 2.00 7.04 -7.20
CA ILE A 143 1.86 6.47 -5.87
C ILE A 143 2.45 5.06 -5.80
N ILE A 144 3.01 4.72 -4.65
CA ILE A 144 3.47 3.36 -4.35
C ILE A 144 2.29 2.56 -3.78
N LEU A 145 2.09 1.34 -4.29
CA LEU A 145 1.07 0.43 -3.76
C LEU A 145 1.64 -0.37 -2.58
N ASP A 146 0.91 -0.41 -1.48
CA ASP A 146 1.25 -1.17 -0.27
C ASP A 146 0.32 -2.38 -0.15
N GLY A 147 0.90 -3.57 -0.14
CA GLY A 147 0.22 -4.86 0.03
C GLY A 147 0.16 -5.33 1.48
N ASP A 148 0.45 -4.45 2.44
CA ASP A 148 0.58 -4.76 3.86
C ASP A 148 1.81 -5.61 4.21
N PHE A 149 1.82 -6.18 5.39
CA PHE A 149 2.97 -6.90 5.93
C PHE A 149 3.11 -8.31 5.35
N THR A 150 4.37 -8.71 5.12
CA THR A 150 4.73 -10.06 4.71
C THR A 150 5.27 -10.84 5.91
N ARG A 151 4.71 -12.03 6.13
CA ARG A 151 5.09 -12.96 7.19
C ARG A 151 5.41 -14.31 6.57
N LEU A 152 6.66 -14.52 6.16
CA LEU A 152 7.07 -15.73 5.42
C LEU A 152 6.88 -17.02 6.20
N ASN A 153 6.92 -16.96 7.54
CA ASN A 153 6.66 -18.12 8.38
C ASN A 153 5.22 -18.66 8.29
N THR A 154 4.30 -17.91 7.65
CA THR A 154 2.90 -18.32 7.46
C THR A 154 2.62 -18.98 6.12
N PHE A 155 3.60 -19.04 5.22
CA PHE A 155 3.48 -19.71 3.93
C PHE A 155 3.90 -21.16 4.02
N ALA A 156 3.25 -22.03 3.23
CA ALA A 156 3.44 -23.48 3.34
C ALA A 156 4.73 -23.98 2.68
N ASN A 157 5.22 -23.30 1.64
CA ASN A 157 6.36 -23.75 0.84
C ASN A 157 7.12 -22.58 0.20
N ALA A 158 8.28 -22.90 -0.40
CA ALA A 158 9.15 -21.91 -1.04
C ALA A 158 8.48 -21.17 -2.20
N ASN A 159 7.71 -21.86 -3.03
CA ASN A 159 7.05 -21.23 -4.19
C ASN A 159 6.06 -20.15 -3.77
N GLU A 160 5.33 -20.37 -2.69
CA GLU A 160 4.44 -19.35 -2.14
C GLU A 160 5.21 -18.12 -1.63
N MET A 161 6.34 -18.35 -0.95
CA MET A 161 7.20 -17.27 -0.45
C MET A 161 7.83 -16.46 -1.60
N GLU A 162 8.32 -17.14 -2.64
CA GLU A 162 8.84 -16.51 -3.85
C GLU A 162 7.77 -15.71 -4.58
N SER A 163 6.55 -16.24 -4.67
CA SER A 163 5.43 -15.56 -5.33
C SER A 163 5.08 -14.23 -4.66
N VAL A 164 4.98 -14.20 -3.33
CA VAL A 164 4.64 -12.97 -2.60
C VAL A 164 5.72 -11.92 -2.72
N ILE A 165 6.99 -12.31 -2.62
CA ILE A 165 8.13 -11.40 -2.77
C ILE A 165 8.20 -10.87 -4.20
N SER A 166 8.08 -11.75 -5.19
CA SER A 166 8.14 -11.39 -6.62
C SER A 166 7.02 -10.42 -7.00
N LEU A 167 5.79 -10.64 -6.54
CA LEU A 167 4.69 -9.74 -6.84
C LEU A 167 4.91 -8.34 -6.27
N GLN A 168 5.34 -8.23 -5.01
CA GLN A 168 5.61 -6.92 -4.40
C GLN A 168 6.70 -6.16 -5.18
N LEU A 169 7.74 -6.84 -5.60
CA LEU A 169 8.82 -6.24 -6.38
C LEU A 169 8.40 -5.89 -7.80
N LEU A 170 7.62 -6.75 -8.46
CA LEU A 170 7.08 -6.47 -9.80
C LEU A 170 6.15 -5.25 -9.80
N THR A 171 5.42 -5.03 -8.72
CA THR A 171 4.53 -3.86 -8.60
C THR A 171 5.25 -2.60 -8.14
N GLY A 172 6.52 -2.70 -7.75
CA GLY A 172 7.28 -1.60 -7.15
C GLY A 172 6.86 -1.26 -5.72
N GLY A 173 6.13 -2.17 -5.07
CA GLY A 173 5.70 -2.03 -3.69
C GLY A 173 6.84 -2.28 -2.68
N PRO A 174 6.67 -1.85 -1.43
CA PRO A 174 7.61 -2.17 -0.37
C PRO A 174 7.46 -3.63 0.05
N ILE A 175 8.55 -4.24 0.51
CA ILE A 175 8.49 -5.48 1.26
C ILE A 175 8.49 -5.13 2.73
N ALA A 176 7.30 -5.05 3.33
CA ALA A 176 7.13 -4.75 4.74
C ALA A 176 7.22 -6.04 5.57
N VAL A 177 8.36 -6.28 6.20
CA VAL A 177 8.64 -7.50 6.95
C VAL A 177 7.96 -7.49 8.32
N ALA A 178 7.14 -8.49 8.61
CA ALA A 178 6.49 -8.69 9.92
C ALA A 178 6.83 -10.04 10.57
N ASP A 179 7.78 -10.77 10.03
CA ASP A 179 8.33 -11.95 10.69
C ASP A 179 9.08 -11.57 11.97
N ARG A 180 8.95 -12.40 12.98
CA ARG A 180 9.73 -12.25 14.22
C ARG A 180 11.11 -12.93 14.05
N PRO A 181 12.17 -12.43 14.66
CA PRO A 181 13.48 -13.09 14.64
C PRO A 181 13.43 -14.56 15.10
N SER A 182 12.53 -14.89 16.04
CA SER A 182 12.34 -16.24 16.55
C SER A 182 11.60 -17.18 15.58
N SER A 183 10.87 -16.66 14.59
CA SER A 183 10.03 -17.46 13.69
C SER A 183 10.51 -17.50 12.24
N ILE A 184 11.36 -16.54 11.82
CA ILE A 184 11.78 -16.43 10.43
C ILE A 184 12.72 -17.57 9.99
N GLY A 185 13.65 -17.98 10.85
CA GLY A 185 14.62 -19.04 10.54
C GLY A 185 15.34 -18.80 9.21
N ASN A 186 15.54 -19.85 8.43
CA ASN A 186 16.22 -19.79 7.14
C ASN A 186 15.44 -19.00 6.06
N ARG A 187 14.17 -18.67 6.30
CA ARG A 187 13.35 -17.88 5.36
C ARG A 187 13.88 -16.46 5.17
N VAL A 188 14.74 -15.97 6.04
CA VAL A 188 15.41 -14.67 5.91
C VAL A 188 16.12 -14.54 4.55
N SER A 189 16.59 -15.65 3.95
CA SER A 189 17.25 -15.66 2.65
C SER A 189 16.38 -15.10 1.51
N PHE A 190 15.05 -15.23 1.58
CA PHE A 190 14.14 -14.65 0.60
C PHE A 190 14.19 -13.11 0.63
N TYR A 191 14.26 -12.51 1.81
CA TYR A 191 14.40 -11.06 1.96
C TYR A 191 15.80 -10.53 1.62
N GLN A 192 16.82 -11.39 1.66
CA GLN A 192 18.21 -11.04 1.38
C GLN A 192 18.63 -11.29 -0.07
N ASN A 193 17.70 -11.62 -0.95
CA ASN A 193 18.00 -11.81 -2.37
C ASN A 193 18.51 -10.50 -2.99
N LYS A 194 19.77 -10.50 -3.39
CA LYS A 194 20.48 -9.29 -3.86
C LYS A 194 19.88 -8.73 -5.14
N GLU A 195 19.42 -9.58 -6.06
CA GLU A 195 18.80 -9.14 -7.31
C GLU A 195 17.47 -8.45 -7.05
N LEU A 196 16.66 -9.03 -6.19
CA LEU A 196 15.38 -8.43 -5.80
C LEU A 196 15.56 -7.10 -5.06
N LEU A 197 16.54 -7.03 -4.14
CA LEU A 197 16.88 -5.77 -3.46
C LEU A 197 17.42 -4.72 -4.44
N ARG A 198 18.17 -5.14 -5.48
CA ARG A 198 18.62 -4.24 -6.54
C ARG A 198 17.45 -3.62 -7.31
N LEU A 199 16.45 -4.42 -7.70
CA LEU A 199 15.25 -3.93 -8.37
C LEU A 199 14.53 -2.87 -7.55
N ASN A 200 14.35 -3.11 -6.25
CA ASN A 200 13.73 -2.14 -5.35
C ASN A 200 14.57 -0.85 -5.25
N LYS A 201 15.89 -0.97 -5.09
CA LYS A 201 16.80 0.18 -5.05
C LYS A 201 16.77 1.01 -6.34
N GLU A 202 16.65 0.38 -7.50
CA GLU A 202 16.52 1.04 -8.80
C GLU A 202 15.12 1.62 -9.05
N ARG A 203 14.22 1.54 -8.06
CA ARG A 203 12.83 1.98 -8.17
C ARG A 203 12.09 1.32 -9.34
N PHE A 204 12.36 0.04 -9.55
CA PHE A 204 11.66 -0.74 -10.57
C PHE A 204 10.16 -0.74 -10.31
N VAL A 205 9.36 -0.53 -11.33
CA VAL A 205 7.91 -0.67 -11.30
C VAL A 205 7.46 -1.36 -12.58
N GLY A 206 7.01 -2.59 -12.47
CA GLY A 206 6.37 -3.32 -13.54
C GLY A 206 4.92 -2.88 -13.74
N LYS A 207 4.41 -3.15 -14.91
CA LYS A 207 2.99 -2.98 -15.26
C LYS A 207 2.42 -4.31 -15.70
N SER A 208 1.19 -4.59 -15.29
CA SER A 208 0.45 -5.71 -15.83
C SER A 208 0.20 -5.48 -17.31
N LEU A 209 0.57 -6.47 -18.13
CA LEU A 209 0.29 -6.52 -19.57
C LEU A 209 -0.98 -7.33 -19.86
N SER A 210 -1.58 -7.94 -18.86
CA SER A 210 -2.79 -8.74 -19.00
C SER A 210 -3.97 -7.85 -19.41
N VAL A 211 -4.68 -8.23 -20.46
CA VAL A 211 -5.80 -7.47 -21.01
C VAL A 211 -6.98 -7.46 -20.04
N ASP A 212 -7.23 -8.60 -19.40
CA ASP A 212 -8.25 -8.71 -18.35
C ASP A 212 -7.57 -8.82 -16.98
N HIS A 213 -7.65 -7.77 -16.18
CA HIS A 213 -7.13 -7.75 -14.81
C HIS A 213 -7.85 -8.76 -13.89
N ARG A 214 -9.01 -9.29 -14.31
CA ARG A 214 -9.72 -10.35 -13.60
C ARG A 214 -9.21 -11.75 -13.95
N ASP A 215 -8.46 -11.90 -15.04
CA ASP A 215 -7.80 -13.16 -15.35
C ASP A 215 -6.59 -13.38 -14.42
N VAL A 216 -6.87 -14.05 -13.33
CA VAL A 216 -5.90 -14.34 -12.28
C VAL A 216 -4.99 -15.54 -12.58
N ARG A 217 -5.15 -16.16 -13.75
CA ARG A 217 -4.38 -17.37 -14.13
C ARG A 217 -3.22 -17.07 -15.06
N SER A 218 -3.26 -15.94 -15.75
CA SER A 218 -2.25 -15.57 -16.76
C SER A 218 -1.82 -14.12 -16.63
N GLN A 219 -1.27 -13.76 -15.47
CA GLN A 219 -0.76 -12.42 -15.25
C GLN A 219 0.67 -12.30 -15.78
N ILE A 220 0.84 -11.39 -16.74
CA ILE A 220 2.17 -11.02 -17.25
C ILE A 220 2.46 -9.60 -16.83
N TRP A 221 3.62 -9.41 -16.23
CA TRP A 221 4.11 -8.10 -15.79
C TRP A 221 5.42 -7.78 -16.49
N ALA A 222 5.59 -6.55 -16.92
CA ALA A 222 6.85 -6.10 -17.51
C ALA A 222 7.22 -4.69 -17.04
N GLY A 223 8.51 -4.44 -16.93
CA GLY A 223 9.04 -3.12 -16.60
C GLY A 223 10.47 -2.98 -17.10
N LYS A 224 10.89 -1.74 -17.31
CA LYS A 224 12.21 -1.40 -17.82
C LYS A 224 13.09 -0.89 -16.69
N LEU A 225 14.30 -1.41 -16.62
CA LEU A 225 15.36 -0.92 -15.73
C LEU A 225 15.99 0.38 -16.25
N THR A 226 16.78 1.01 -15.41
CA THR A 226 17.49 2.26 -15.77
C THR A 226 18.53 2.07 -16.86
N ASP A 227 19.13 0.87 -16.98
CA ASP A 227 20.08 0.48 -18.02
C ASP A 227 19.43 0.12 -19.36
N GLY A 228 18.08 0.14 -19.42
CA GLY A 228 17.31 -0.18 -20.61
C GLY A 228 16.91 -1.66 -20.73
N SER A 229 17.38 -2.55 -19.87
CA SER A 229 16.97 -3.95 -19.84
C SER A 229 15.53 -4.11 -19.33
N TRP A 230 14.91 -5.26 -19.62
CA TRP A 230 13.54 -5.56 -19.23
C TRP A 230 13.49 -6.66 -18.19
N ILE A 231 12.59 -6.49 -17.22
CA ILE A 231 12.16 -7.55 -16.32
C ILE A 231 10.75 -7.97 -16.73
N ILE A 232 10.53 -9.26 -16.91
CA ILE A 232 9.23 -9.86 -17.22
C ILE A 232 8.94 -10.91 -16.16
N GLY A 233 7.75 -10.80 -15.54
CA GLY A 233 7.22 -11.76 -14.57
C GLY A 233 5.92 -12.38 -15.10
N PHE A 234 5.72 -13.69 -14.87
CA PHE A 234 4.53 -14.47 -15.23
C PHE A 234 4.27 -15.61 -14.26
#